data_4729fa75c55321913d3c45e3b3326238
#
_entry.id   4729fa75c55321913d3c45e3b3326238
#
_cell.length_a   1.000
_cell.length_b   1.000
_cell.length_c   1.000
_cell.angle_alpha   90.00
_cell.angle_beta   90.00
_cell.angle_gamma   90.00
#
_symmetry.space_group_name_H-M   'P 1'
#
loop_
_entity.id
_entity.type
_entity.pdbx_description
1 polymer ?
#
loop_
_entity_poly.entity_id
_entity_poly.type
_entity_poly.pdbx_seq_one_letter_code
_entity_poly.pdbx_strand_id
1 'polypeptide(L)'
;YYKPAVLLASEAPVRLTNVSSNLYSQPTRLEIDLSRRQVTLYYENMPVKSYPVAVGRPGWETPTGDFQVMQMFQNPIWINPLTGKQISGGHPQNPLGRYWIGFWTNGRDWIGLHGTPDPNSVGRAASHGCIRMHNKDIEELFYLVSLGTIVKVVP
;
A
#
# COMPACT_ATOMS: atom_id res chain seq x y z
N TYR A 1 -10.43 -10.02 -5.03
CA TYR A 1 -9.28 -9.62 -4.24
C TYR A 1 -8.02 -9.91 -5.02
N TYR A 2 -7.14 -8.96 -4.99
CA TYR A 2 -5.87 -9.15 -5.60
C TYR A 2 -5.17 -10.30 -4.91
N LYS A 3 -4.81 -11.28 -5.68
CA LYS A 3 -4.12 -12.45 -5.20
C LYS A 3 -2.69 -12.37 -5.70
N PRO A 4 -1.89 -11.52 -5.15
CA PRO A 4 -0.53 -11.40 -5.61
C PRO A 4 0.22 -12.62 -5.19
N ALA A 5 -0.49 -13.53 -4.63
CA ALA A 5 0.18 -14.60 -4.06
C ALA A 5 1.13 -14.12 -2.98
N VAL A 6 2.19 -14.75 -2.87
CA VAL A 6 3.12 -14.53 -1.80
C VAL A 6 3.99 -13.34 -2.08
N LEU A 7 3.96 -12.38 -1.18
CA LEU A 7 4.93 -11.34 -1.14
C LEU A 7 6.18 -11.87 -0.48
N LEU A 8 7.16 -12.20 -1.29
CA LEU A 8 8.47 -12.54 -0.78
C LEU A 8 9.29 -11.28 -0.85
N ALA A 9 9.65 -10.76 0.31
CA ALA A 9 10.60 -9.67 0.36
C ALA A 9 11.97 -10.19 -0.01
N SER A 10 12.68 -9.48 -0.86
CA SER A 10 14.06 -9.81 -1.15
C SER A 10 14.95 -9.55 0.05
N GLU A 11 14.48 -8.74 0.95
CA GLU A 11 15.20 -8.34 2.15
C GLU A 11 14.24 -8.34 3.33
N ALA A 12 14.81 -8.24 4.52
CA ALA A 12 14.00 -8.11 5.72
C ALA A 12 13.12 -6.87 5.62
N PRO A 13 11.94 -6.90 6.26
CA PRO A 13 11.09 -5.72 6.30
C PRO A 13 11.87 -4.50 6.77
N VAL A 14 11.65 -3.39 6.12
CA VAL A 14 12.27 -2.15 6.55
C VAL A 14 11.75 -1.81 7.93
N ARG A 15 12.64 -1.73 8.86
CA ARG A 15 12.29 -1.38 10.21
C ARG A 15 12.51 0.12 10.38
N LEU A 16 11.42 0.83 10.42
CA LEU A 16 11.49 2.24 10.72
C LEU A 16 11.55 2.39 12.22
N THR A 17 12.74 2.56 12.73
CA THR A 17 12.89 2.88 14.14
C THR A 17 12.64 4.36 14.31
N ASN A 18 11.59 4.64 14.99
CA ASN A 18 11.18 5.99 15.22
C ASN A 18 11.33 6.35 16.67
N VAL A 19 12.55 6.39 17.10
CA VAL A 19 12.81 6.66 18.50
C VAL A 19 12.31 8.05 18.88
N SER A 20 12.50 9.01 18.00
CA SER A 20 12.05 10.36 18.26
C SER A 20 10.55 10.49 18.25
N SER A 21 9.85 9.65 17.50
CA SER A 21 8.39 9.75 17.43
C SER A 21 7.71 9.35 18.72
N ASN A 22 8.38 8.60 19.58
CA ASN A 22 7.78 8.18 20.84
C ASN A 22 7.52 9.32 21.79
N LEU A 23 8.33 10.37 21.72
CA LEU A 23 8.17 11.54 22.59
C LEU A 23 7.11 12.50 22.09
N TYR A 24 6.95 12.54 20.79
CA TYR A 24 6.04 13.46 20.12
C TYR A 24 5.07 12.70 19.23
N SER A 25 4.94 11.39 19.47
CA SER A 25 4.14 10.55 18.58
C SER A 25 2.70 11.00 18.67
N GLN A 26 2.31 11.61 17.62
CA GLN A 26 0.93 11.94 17.39
C GLN A 26 0.33 10.83 16.58
N PRO A 27 -0.93 10.50 16.81
CA PRO A 27 -1.58 9.50 16.01
C PRO A 27 -1.53 9.91 14.54
N THR A 28 -0.78 9.15 13.77
CA THR A 28 -0.75 9.28 12.33
C THR A 28 -1.70 8.25 11.76
N ARG A 29 -2.47 8.62 10.78
CA ARG A 29 -3.33 7.66 10.10
C ARG A 29 -3.40 7.94 8.62
N LEU A 30 -3.67 6.90 7.86
CA LEU A 30 -4.03 7.00 6.46
C LEU A 30 -5.53 6.87 6.34
N GLU A 31 -6.12 7.67 5.49
CA GLU A 31 -7.52 7.52 5.12
C GLU A 31 -7.61 7.33 3.61
N ILE A 32 -8.14 6.20 3.20
CA ILE A 32 -8.33 5.86 1.79
C ILE A 32 -9.79 6.08 1.46
N ASP A 33 -10.06 7.04 0.60
CA ASP A 33 -11.40 7.36 0.13
C ASP A 33 -11.57 6.72 -1.25
N LEU A 34 -12.39 5.67 -1.29
CA LEU A 34 -12.55 4.90 -2.51
C LEU A 34 -13.29 5.68 -3.59
N SER A 35 -14.28 6.47 -3.22
CA SER A 35 -15.06 7.23 -4.20
C SER A 35 -14.23 8.36 -4.82
N ARG A 36 -13.38 8.97 -4.04
CA ARG A 36 -12.49 10.03 -4.52
C ARG A 36 -11.18 9.50 -5.10
N ARG A 37 -10.89 8.22 -4.87
CA ARG A 37 -9.66 7.57 -5.30
C ARG A 37 -8.44 8.35 -4.83
N GLN A 38 -8.39 8.51 -3.53
CA GLN A 38 -7.40 9.35 -2.90
C GLN A 38 -7.03 8.76 -1.55
N VAL A 39 -5.75 8.82 -1.20
CA VAL A 39 -5.30 8.53 0.15
C VAL A 39 -4.78 9.82 0.76
N THR A 40 -5.18 10.06 2.00
CA THR A 40 -4.77 11.25 2.75
C THR A 40 -4.03 10.81 3.99
N LEU A 41 -2.87 11.42 4.21
CA LEU A 41 -2.10 11.25 5.43
C LEU A 41 -2.56 12.32 6.41
N TYR A 42 -2.98 11.86 7.58
CA TYR A 42 -3.36 12.74 8.68
C TYR A 42 -2.32 12.66 9.78
N TYR A 43 -2.04 13.80 10.34
CA TYR A 43 -1.27 13.94 11.56
C TYR A 43 -2.22 14.51 12.62
N GLU A 44 -2.55 13.69 13.61
CA GLU A 44 -3.71 13.97 14.47
C GLU A 44 -4.96 14.06 13.60
N ASN A 45 -5.67 15.17 13.66
CA ASN A 45 -6.86 15.39 12.85
C ASN A 45 -6.61 16.36 11.69
N MET A 46 -5.35 16.64 11.38
CA MET A 46 -4.99 17.54 10.30
C MET A 46 -4.52 16.79 9.08
N PRO A 47 -5.16 16.99 7.93
CA PRO A 47 -4.65 16.41 6.68
C PRO A 47 -3.34 17.11 6.32
N VAL A 48 -2.30 16.30 6.07
CA VAL A 48 -0.97 16.81 5.77
C VAL A 48 -0.65 16.68 4.30
N LYS A 49 -1.09 15.57 3.70
CA LYS A 49 -0.80 15.29 2.30
C LYS A 49 -1.82 14.33 1.74
N SER A 50 -2.17 14.51 0.47
CA SER A 50 -3.05 13.62 -0.26
C SER A 50 -2.40 13.16 -1.55
N TYR A 51 -2.72 11.94 -1.95
CA TYR A 51 -2.19 11.33 -3.16
C TYR A 51 -3.32 10.70 -3.95
N PRO A 52 -3.30 10.82 -5.29
CA PRO A 52 -4.23 10.09 -6.13
C PRO A 52 -3.86 8.60 -6.13
N VAL A 53 -4.87 7.75 -6.19
CA VAL A 53 -4.65 6.30 -6.18
C VAL A 53 -5.58 5.60 -7.15
N ALA A 54 -5.22 4.37 -7.52
CA ALA A 54 -6.14 3.44 -8.15
C ALA A 54 -6.70 2.54 -7.05
N VAL A 55 -7.96 2.20 -7.18
CA VAL A 55 -8.67 1.35 -6.22
C VAL A 55 -9.22 0.10 -6.92
N GLY A 56 -9.81 -0.80 -6.15
CA GLY A 56 -10.40 -2.02 -6.69
C GLY A 56 -11.50 -1.71 -7.69
N ARG A 57 -11.48 -2.44 -8.80
CA ARG A 57 -12.53 -2.33 -9.81
C ARG A 57 -13.80 -3.05 -9.35
N PRO A 58 -14.96 -2.80 -10.00
CA PRO A 58 -16.18 -3.49 -9.67
C PRO A 58 -16.02 -5.01 -9.65
N GLY A 59 -16.50 -5.64 -8.58
CA GLY A 59 -16.28 -7.05 -8.33
C GLY A 59 -15.01 -7.37 -7.55
N TRP A 60 -14.12 -6.39 -7.39
CA TRP A 60 -12.85 -6.54 -6.68
C TRP A 60 -12.64 -5.38 -5.72
N GLU A 61 -13.72 -4.96 -5.08
CA GLU A 61 -13.70 -3.78 -4.23
C GLU A 61 -12.70 -3.92 -3.09
N THR A 62 -12.00 -2.83 -2.82
CA THR A 62 -11.15 -2.74 -1.65
C THR A 62 -12.02 -2.80 -0.39
N PRO A 63 -11.68 -3.65 0.59
CA PRO A 63 -12.48 -3.73 1.81
C PRO A 63 -12.47 -2.40 2.56
N THR A 64 -13.63 -2.02 3.08
CA THR A 64 -13.76 -0.83 3.94
C THR A 64 -13.63 -1.21 5.40
N GLY A 65 -13.26 -0.25 6.22
CA GLY A 65 -13.14 -0.43 7.66
C GLY A 65 -11.85 0.17 8.20
N ASP A 66 -11.53 -0.24 9.41
CA ASP A 66 -10.35 0.23 10.12
C ASP A 66 -9.31 -0.89 10.18
N PHE A 67 -8.13 -0.60 9.67
CA PHE A 67 -7.03 -1.54 9.57
C PHE A 67 -5.75 -0.90 10.11
N GLN A 68 -4.67 -1.66 10.10
CA GLN A 68 -3.35 -1.19 10.49
C GLN A 68 -2.33 -1.65 9.46
N VAL A 69 -1.26 -0.88 9.32
CA VAL A 69 -0.12 -1.33 8.53
C VAL A 69 0.52 -2.53 9.24
N MET A 70 0.59 -3.65 8.54
CA MET A 70 1.11 -4.92 9.05
C MET A 70 2.38 -5.36 8.35
N GLN A 71 2.63 -4.86 7.17
CA GLN A 71 3.82 -5.20 6.38
C GLN A 71 4.35 -3.97 5.68
N MET A 72 5.67 -3.85 5.66
CA MET A 72 6.35 -2.82 4.90
C MET A 72 7.60 -3.44 4.26
N PHE A 73 7.62 -3.48 2.94
CA PHE A 73 8.75 -4.04 2.20
C PHE A 73 9.27 -3.07 1.17
N GLN A 74 10.58 -2.98 1.10
CA GLN A 74 11.27 -2.30 0.01
C GLN A 74 11.68 -3.35 -1.02
N ASN A 75 11.45 -3.05 -2.29
CA ASN A 75 11.74 -3.95 -3.41
C ASN A 75 11.09 -5.33 -3.23
N PRO A 76 9.75 -5.39 -3.08
CA PRO A 76 9.07 -6.67 -2.92
C PRO A 76 9.22 -7.53 -4.17
N ILE A 77 9.41 -8.82 -3.96
CA ILE A 77 9.38 -9.80 -5.05
C ILE A 77 7.92 -10.15 -5.30
N TRP A 78 7.55 -10.15 -6.57
CA TRP A 78 6.21 -10.57 -6.97
C TRP A 78 6.24 -11.97 -7.55
N ILE A 79 5.29 -12.78 -7.14
CA ILE A 79 5.11 -14.11 -7.68
C ILE A 79 3.81 -14.15 -8.46
N ASN A 80 3.90 -14.49 -9.74
CA ASN A 80 2.72 -14.60 -10.58
C ASN A 80 1.85 -15.77 -10.07
N PRO A 81 0.61 -15.50 -9.65
CA PRO A 81 -0.24 -16.55 -9.09
C PRO A 81 -0.65 -17.63 -10.10
N LEU A 82 -0.56 -17.33 -11.40
CA LEU A 82 -0.94 -18.28 -12.44
C LEU A 82 0.21 -19.18 -12.88
N THR A 83 1.42 -18.65 -12.87
CA THR A 83 2.58 -19.36 -13.42
C THR A 83 3.61 -19.73 -12.36
N GLY A 84 3.56 -19.13 -11.19
CA GLY A 84 4.59 -19.29 -10.17
C GLY A 84 5.89 -18.56 -10.47
N LYS A 85 5.93 -17.82 -11.57
CA LYS A 85 7.13 -17.11 -11.99
C LYS A 85 7.36 -15.90 -11.10
N GLN A 86 8.61 -15.70 -10.71
CA GLN A 86 8.99 -14.58 -9.86
C GLN A 86 9.49 -13.42 -10.69
N ILE A 87 9.12 -12.21 -10.28
CA ILE A 87 9.71 -10.98 -10.80
C ILE A 87 10.41 -10.30 -9.64
N SER A 88 11.68 -10.03 -9.83
CA SER A 88 12.52 -9.46 -8.77
C SER A 88 12.08 -8.06 -8.38
N GLY A 89 12.39 -7.70 -7.14
CA GLY A 89 12.12 -6.36 -6.64
C GLY A 89 12.86 -5.31 -7.44
N GLY A 90 12.17 -4.24 -7.79
CA GLY A 90 12.73 -3.18 -8.59
C GLY A 90 12.73 -3.42 -10.09
N HIS A 91 12.32 -4.59 -10.53
CA HIS A 91 12.21 -4.88 -11.96
C HIS A 91 11.13 -4.00 -12.59
N PRO A 92 11.37 -3.43 -13.79
CA PRO A 92 10.39 -2.52 -14.41
C PRO A 92 9.01 -3.11 -14.63
N GLN A 93 8.91 -4.43 -14.76
CA GLN A 93 7.63 -5.10 -14.98
C GLN A 93 7.01 -5.65 -13.70
N ASN A 94 7.63 -5.42 -12.55
CA ASN A 94 7.06 -5.86 -11.29
C ASN A 94 5.80 -5.02 -11.00
N PRO A 95 4.62 -5.65 -10.91
CA PRO A 95 3.38 -4.89 -10.73
C PRO A 95 3.27 -4.20 -9.36
N LEU A 96 4.12 -4.54 -8.41
CA LEU A 96 4.11 -3.94 -7.08
C LEU A 96 4.98 -2.69 -6.98
N GLY A 97 5.78 -2.41 -7.99
CA GLY A 97 6.74 -1.32 -7.92
C GLY A 97 7.85 -1.61 -6.92
N ARG A 98 8.33 -0.57 -6.24
CA ARG A 98 9.48 -0.68 -5.36
C ARG A 98 9.14 -0.71 -3.87
N TYR A 99 7.88 -0.46 -3.52
CA TYR A 99 7.47 -0.38 -2.11
C TYR A 99 6.12 -1.03 -1.93
N TRP A 100 5.95 -1.68 -0.78
CA TRP A 100 4.70 -2.33 -0.39
C TRP A 100 4.37 -1.97 1.04
N ILE A 101 3.14 -1.52 1.25
CA ILE A 101 2.58 -1.25 2.57
C ILE A 101 1.30 -2.07 2.69
N GLY A 102 1.38 -3.21 3.39
CA GLY A 102 0.23 -4.11 3.52
C GLY A 102 -0.58 -3.80 4.76
N PHE A 103 -1.91 -3.74 4.60
CA PHE A 103 -2.79 -3.39 5.71
C PHE A 103 -3.97 -4.33 5.89
N TRP A 104 -4.19 -5.26 4.99
CA TRP A 104 -5.30 -6.19 5.11
C TRP A 104 -4.89 -7.58 4.65
N THR A 105 -5.37 -8.58 5.37
CA THR A 105 -5.22 -9.97 4.95
C THR A 105 -6.38 -10.80 5.50
N ASN A 106 -6.73 -11.85 4.77
CA ASN A 106 -7.67 -12.87 5.24
C ASN A 106 -6.94 -14.16 5.63
N GLY A 107 -5.61 -14.09 5.79
CA GLY A 107 -4.75 -15.23 6.05
C GLY A 107 -4.16 -15.84 4.80
N ARG A 108 -4.68 -15.52 3.63
CA ARG A 108 -4.21 -16.03 2.35
C ARG A 108 -3.87 -14.90 1.37
N ASP A 109 -4.80 -14.00 1.19
CA ASP A 109 -4.64 -12.86 0.28
C ASP A 109 -4.25 -11.62 1.07
N TRP A 110 -3.57 -10.69 0.40
CA TRP A 110 -3.14 -9.43 0.98
C TRP A 110 -3.62 -8.26 0.16
N ILE A 111 -3.92 -7.17 0.84
CA ILE A 111 -4.20 -5.89 0.21
C ILE A 111 -3.29 -4.84 0.84
N GLY A 112 -2.75 -3.99 0.00
CA GLY A 112 -1.85 -2.93 0.45
C GLY A 112 -1.74 -1.83 -0.56
N LEU A 113 -0.92 -0.85 -0.21
CA LEU A 113 -0.54 0.24 -1.10
C LEU A 113 0.80 -0.11 -1.73
N HIS A 114 0.93 0.16 -3.01
CA HIS A 114 2.16 -0.14 -3.73
C HIS A 114 2.30 0.76 -4.96
N GLY A 115 3.47 0.74 -5.57
CA GLY A 115 3.70 1.43 -6.83
C GLY A 115 3.14 0.66 -8.02
N THR A 116 3.46 1.11 -9.21
CA THR A 116 2.95 0.48 -10.42
C THR A 116 3.84 0.81 -11.61
N PRO A 117 4.03 -0.13 -12.56
CA PRO A 117 4.64 0.18 -13.84
C PRO A 117 3.66 0.88 -14.80
N ASP A 118 2.38 0.98 -14.42
CA ASP A 118 1.35 1.60 -15.24
C ASP A 118 0.79 2.85 -14.54
N PRO A 119 1.47 4.00 -14.69
CA PRO A 119 1.03 5.22 -14.03
C PRO A 119 -0.33 5.72 -14.51
N ASN A 120 -0.76 5.31 -15.69
CA ASN A 120 -2.06 5.74 -16.22
C ASN A 120 -3.24 5.08 -15.51
N SER A 121 -3.00 4.04 -14.73
CA SER A 121 -4.06 3.41 -13.94
C SER A 121 -4.39 4.17 -12.67
N VAL A 122 -3.51 5.05 -12.22
CA VAL A 122 -3.73 5.85 -11.00
C VAL A 122 -4.89 6.82 -11.24
N GLY A 123 -5.81 6.88 -10.29
CA GLY A 123 -7.03 7.66 -10.42
C GLY A 123 -8.22 6.87 -10.95
N ARG A 124 -8.06 5.56 -11.15
CA ARG A 124 -9.11 4.70 -11.71
C ARG A 124 -9.46 3.56 -10.77
N ALA A 125 -10.62 2.97 -10.99
CA ALA A 125 -11.01 1.70 -10.36
C ALA A 125 -10.48 0.57 -11.26
N ALA A 126 -9.21 0.22 -11.10
CA ALA A 126 -8.50 -0.62 -12.05
C ALA A 126 -7.83 -1.85 -11.44
N SER A 127 -7.77 -1.95 -10.12
CA SER A 127 -7.03 -3.04 -9.47
C SER A 127 -7.95 -4.18 -9.03
N HIS A 128 -7.36 -5.22 -8.47
CA HIS A 128 -8.08 -6.32 -7.84
C HIS A 128 -8.23 -6.13 -6.34
N GLY A 129 -8.23 -4.88 -5.88
CA GLY A 129 -8.42 -4.53 -4.48
C GLY A 129 -7.27 -3.75 -3.87
N CYS A 130 -6.06 -3.91 -4.37
CA CYS A 130 -4.92 -3.15 -3.90
C CYS A 130 -4.99 -1.69 -4.33
N ILE A 131 -4.26 -0.86 -3.63
CA ILE A 131 -4.22 0.58 -3.85
C ILE A 131 -2.93 0.90 -4.61
N ARG A 132 -3.06 1.29 -5.87
CA ARG A 132 -1.90 1.67 -6.69
C ARG A 132 -1.63 3.15 -6.57
N MET A 133 -0.36 3.47 -6.38
CA MET A 133 0.11 4.85 -6.29
C MET A 133 1.17 5.10 -7.34
N HIS A 134 1.36 6.35 -7.70
CA HIS A 134 2.54 6.73 -8.47
C HIS A 134 3.79 6.30 -7.69
N ASN A 135 4.82 5.88 -8.40
CA ASN A 135 6.01 5.34 -7.75
C ASN A 135 6.69 6.36 -6.83
N LYS A 136 6.71 7.61 -7.20
CA LYS A 136 7.27 8.66 -6.33
C LYS A 136 6.43 8.88 -5.08
N ASP A 137 5.12 8.67 -5.18
CA ASP A 137 4.21 8.90 -4.06
C ASP A 137 4.30 7.79 -3.03
N ILE A 138 4.35 6.54 -3.47
CA ILE A 138 4.51 5.42 -2.54
C ILE A 138 5.87 5.47 -1.86
N GLU A 139 6.90 5.91 -2.56
CA GLU A 139 8.21 6.09 -1.95
C GLU A 139 8.15 7.10 -0.81
N GLU A 140 7.54 8.25 -1.05
CA GLU A 140 7.39 9.25 0.00
C GLU A 140 6.56 8.73 1.17
N LEU A 141 5.42 8.12 0.87
CA LEU A 141 4.52 7.63 1.90
C LEU A 141 5.16 6.53 2.75
N PHE A 142 5.96 5.67 2.13
CA PHE A 142 6.62 4.56 2.82
C PHE A 142 7.46 5.06 3.99
N TYR A 143 8.11 6.21 3.84
CA TYR A 143 8.96 6.79 4.88
C TYR A 143 8.20 7.67 5.88
N LEU A 144 6.93 7.91 5.63
CA LEU A 144 6.09 8.72 6.51
C LEU A 144 5.21 7.88 7.45
N VAL A 145 5.04 6.61 7.15
CA VAL A 145 4.24 5.70 7.97
C VAL A 145 5.13 4.64 8.60
N SER A 146 4.56 3.89 9.53
CA SER A 146 5.27 2.80 10.21
C SER A 146 4.32 1.64 10.45
N LEU A 147 4.87 0.51 10.85
CA LEU A 147 4.05 -0.63 11.28
C LEU A 147 3.12 -0.17 12.39
N GLY A 148 1.86 -0.53 12.30
CA GLY A 148 0.84 -0.14 13.26
C GLY A 148 0.11 1.15 12.91
N THR A 149 0.56 1.92 11.94
CA THR A 149 -0.18 3.11 11.49
C THR A 149 -1.60 2.70 11.10
N ILE A 150 -2.57 3.46 11.59
CA ILE A 150 -3.98 3.19 11.31
C ILE A 150 -4.25 3.48 9.84
N VAL A 151 -4.99 2.58 9.20
CA VAL A 151 -5.45 2.74 7.83
C VAL A 151 -6.97 2.63 7.84
N LYS A 152 -7.64 3.72 7.57
CA LYS A 152 -9.09 3.77 7.48
C LYS A 152 -9.50 3.80 6.02
N VAL A 153 -10.33 2.84 5.61
CA VAL A 153 -10.85 2.80 4.24
C VAL A 153 -12.31 3.14 4.27
N VAL A 154 -12.67 4.22 3.60
CA VAL A 154 -14.07 4.69 3.50
C VAL A 154 -14.58 4.53 2.07
N PRO A 155 -15.92 4.26 1.91
CA PRO A 155 -16.49 4.04 0.59
C PRO A 155 -16.39 5.25 -0.34
#